data_728695510ab84b9e6504a688bb69caf4
#
_entry.id   728695510ab84b9e6504a688bb69caf4
#
_cell.length_a   1.000
_cell.length_b   1.000
_cell.length_c   1.000
_cell.angle_alpha   90.00
_cell.angle_beta   90.00
_cell.angle_gamma   90.00
#
_symmetry.space_group_name_H-M   'P 1'
#
loop_
_entity.id
_entity.type
_entity.pdbx_description
1 polymer ?
#
loop_
_entity_poly.entity_id
_entity_poly.type
_entity_poly.pdbx_seq_one_letter_code
_entity_poly.pdbx_strand_id
1 'polypeptide(L)'
;QRLLLMRLASLYGPEAIAQAPRAERFRTEAQVRVVTGLQALTRAIAEIERLPEQARMPGVATAYDEVTQMVNPTTNPESVARRIRGGMWPMTDRSDTGCRLLAPAKEAPARLGELLAVQEGDRWTLAVVRRMQRQQVDEITVGAEVIARRVVRVLLRTWSAPADGSRQAADRPFFGLYLPAHADNRASAQRSLIGPDDKFVPGGMVELDTGNARYLIRFTQTLERQAGWAWAMFSAVRKLGP
;
A
#
# COMPACT_ATOMS: atom_id res chain seq x y z
N GLN A 1 -11.74 9.12 30.59
CA GLN A 1 -13.16 9.09 30.19
C GLN A 1 -13.54 10.33 29.35
N ARG A 2 -13.19 11.55 29.77
CA ARG A 2 -13.53 12.79 29.07
C ARG A 2 -12.98 12.88 27.64
N LEU A 3 -11.74 12.42 27.42
CA LEU A 3 -11.10 12.34 26.10
C LEU A 3 -11.77 11.33 25.17
N LEU A 4 -12.24 10.21 25.72
CA LEU A 4 -12.96 9.19 24.95
C LEU A 4 -14.34 9.71 24.52
N LEU A 5 -15.05 10.38 25.44
CA LEU A 5 -16.34 11.01 25.15
C LEU A 5 -16.23 12.14 24.13
N MET A 6 -15.18 12.97 24.18
CA MET A 6 -14.89 14.00 23.17
C MET A 6 -14.59 13.38 21.80
N ARG A 7 -13.84 12.27 21.74
CA ARG A 7 -13.60 11.53 20.49
C ARG A 7 -14.89 10.89 19.96
N LEU A 8 -15.70 10.31 20.81
CA LEU A 8 -17.01 9.78 20.40
C LEU A 8 -17.95 10.90 19.95
N ALA A 9 -17.99 12.03 20.63
CA ALA A 9 -18.79 13.20 20.22
C ALA A 9 -18.32 13.77 18.87
N SER A 10 -17.01 13.79 18.58
CA SER A 10 -16.49 14.23 17.27
C SER A 10 -16.79 13.22 16.15
N LEU A 11 -16.96 11.94 16.49
CA LEU A 11 -17.29 10.88 15.51
C LEU A 11 -18.79 10.74 15.27
N TYR A 12 -19.62 11.08 16.24
CA TYR A 12 -21.08 10.89 16.22
C TYR A 12 -21.89 12.17 16.48
N GLY A 13 -21.23 13.31 16.67
CA GLY A 13 -21.89 14.60 16.84
C GLY A 13 -22.54 15.10 15.56
N PRO A 14 -23.48 16.04 15.64
CA PRO A 14 -24.17 16.59 14.47
C PRO A 14 -23.23 17.24 13.44
N GLU A 15 -22.03 17.69 13.86
CA GLU A 15 -20.99 18.21 12.96
C GLU A 15 -20.24 17.08 12.19
N ALA A 16 -20.24 15.83 12.69
CA ALA A 16 -19.68 14.70 11.98
C ALA A 16 -20.55 14.28 10.77
N ILE A 17 -21.78 14.79 10.69
CA ILE A 17 -22.70 14.53 9.57
C ILE A 17 -22.39 15.43 8.36
N ALA A 18 -21.63 16.51 8.53
CA ALA A 18 -21.04 17.26 7.43
C ALA A 18 -19.83 16.51 6.82
N GLN A 19 -20.01 15.22 6.52
CA GLN A 19 -19.06 14.47 5.73
C GLN A 19 -18.93 15.16 4.38
N ALA A 20 -17.67 15.41 3.96
CA ALA A 20 -17.38 15.86 2.61
C ALA A 20 -18.28 15.11 1.61
N PRO A 21 -18.83 15.79 0.57
CA PRO A 21 -19.73 15.17 -0.37
C PRO A 21 -19.16 13.83 -0.82
N ARG A 22 -19.92 12.76 -0.64
CA ARG A 22 -19.49 11.43 -1.04
C ARG A 22 -19.22 11.48 -2.52
N ALA A 23 -18.02 11.06 -2.93
CA ALA A 23 -17.71 10.92 -4.34
C ALA A 23 -18.81 10.10 -5.03
N GLU A 24 -19.19 10.53 -6.23
CA GLU A 24 -20.18 9.84 -7.04
C GLU A 24 -19.80 8.36 -7.18
N ARG A 25 -20.79 7.49 -7.03
CA ARG A 25 -20.59 6.04 -7.10
C ARG A 25 -21.19 5.50 -8.37
N PHE A 26 -20.40 4.73 -9.08
CA PHE A 26 -20.81 4.04 -10.29
C PHE A 26 -20.98 2.56 -9.98
N ARG A 27 -22.15 2.01 -10.26
CA ARG A 27 -22.36 0.56 -10.23
C ARG A 27 -21.52 -0.10 -11.31
N THR A 28 -20.95 -1.24 -10.99
CA THR A 28 -20.13 -2.03 -11.90
C THR A 28 -20.30 -3.50 -11.57
N GLU A 29 -20.05 -4.37 -12.54
CA GLU A 29 -20.07 -5.83 -12.38
C GLU A 29 -18.71 -6.41 -12.83
N ALA A 30 -17.63 -5.67 -12.62
CA ALA A 30 -16.32 -6.08 -13.04
C ALA A 30 -15.74 -7.16 -12.11
N GLN A 31 -15.11 -8.17 -12.69
CA GLN A 31 -14.26 -9.09 -11.95
C GLN A 31 -12.88 -8.47 -11.79
N VAL A 32 -12.42 -8.32 -10.56
CA VAL A 32 -11.14 -7.71 -10.25
C VAL A 32 -10.27 -8.67 -9.45
N ARG A 33 -8.96 -8.60 -9.69
CA ARG A 33 -8.01 -9.35 -8.87
C ARG A 33 -7.72 -8.56 -7.59
N VAL A 34 -7.75 -9.24 -6.45
CA VAL A 34 -7.49 -8.64 -5.15
C VAL A 34 -6.36 -9.37 -4.43
N VAL A 35 -5.39 -8.62 -3.94
CA VAL A 35 -4.29 -9.11 -3.09
C VAL A 35 -4.40 -8.41 -1.74
N THR A 36 -4.32 -9.16 -0.64
CA THR A 36 -4.47 -8.62 0.71
C THR A 36 -3.20 -8.73 1.54
N GLY A 37 -2.95 -7.72 2.38
CA GLY A 37 -1.83 -7.65 3.31
C GLY A 37 -0.51 -7.16 2.70
N LEU A 38 0.27 -6.41 3.49
CA LEU A 38 1.50 -5.76 3.04
C LEU A 38 2.52 -6.72 2.41
N GLN A 39 2.73 -7.88 3.02
CA GLN A 39 3.70 -8.84 2.51
C GLN A 39 3.30 -9.44 1.15
N ALA A 40 2.02 -9.75 0.96
CA ALA A 40 1.53 -10.27 -0.31
C ALA A 40 1.59 -9.20 -1.40
N LEU A 41 1.25 -7.93 -1.05
CA LEU A 41 1.36 -6.81 -1.96
C LEU A 41 2.81 -6.58 -2.43
N THR A 42 3.77 -6.54 -1.52
CA THR A 42 5.18 -6.34 -1.88
C THR A 42 5.73 -7.47 -2.76
N ARG A 43 5.26 -8.71 -2.57
CA ARG A 43 5.60 -9.84 -3.44
C ARG A 43 4.96 -9.71 -4.82
N ALA A 44 3.66 -9.36 -4.87
CA ALA A 44 2.96 -9.18 -6.12
C ALA A 44 3.61 -8.10 -7.01
N ILE A 45 3.98 -6.97 -6.42
CA ILE A 45 4.72 -5.92 -7.12
C ILE A 45 6.08 -6.42 -7.60
N ALA A 46 6.83 -7.17 -6.77
CA ALA A 46 8.11 -7.73 -7.16
C ALA A 46 8.02 -8.69 -8.36
N GLU A 47 6.93 -9.45 -8.46
CA GLU A 47 6.71 -10.34 -9.60
C GLU A 47 6.42 -9.55 -10.89
N ILE A 48 5.67 -8.45 -10.79
CA ILE A 48 5.41 -7.54 -11.92
C ILE A 48 6.70 -6.85 -12.37
N GLU A 49 7.54 -6.40 -11.43
CA GLU A 49 8.83 -5.78 -11.73
C GLU A 49 9.79 -6.67 -12.51
N ARG A 50 9.66 -7.99 -12.39
CA ARG A 50 10.46 -8.98 -13.15
C ARG A 50 9.94 -9.22 -14.56
N LEU A 51 8.76 -8.70 -14.92
CA LEU A 51 8.24 -8.83 -16.28
C LEU A 51 8.99 -7.90 -17.23
N PRO A 52 9.16 -8.29 -18.51
CA PRO A 52 9.61 -7.37 -19.55
C PRO A 52 8.71 -6.12 -19.59
N GLU A 53 9.26 -4.97 -19.95
CA GLU A 53 8.55 -3.70 -19.92
C GLU A 53 7.22 -3.72 -20.68
N GLN A 54 7.17 -4.44 -21.81
CA GLN A 54 5.96 -4.63 -22.62
C GLN A 54 4.86 -5.45 -21.93
N ALA A 55 5.22 -6.24 -20.92
CA ALA A 55 4.29 -7.06 -20.14
C ALA A 55 3.97 -6.45 -18.77
N ARG A 56 4.51 -5.27 -18.46
CA ARG A 56 4.29 -4.58 -17.19
C ARG A 56 2.97 -3.83 -17.20
N MET A 57 2.31 -3.87 -16.07
CA MET A 57 1.02 -3.22 -15.90
C MET A 57 1.18 -1.74 -15.60
N PRO A 58 0.40 -0.83 -16.23
CA PRO A 58 0.42 0.58 -15.92
C PRO A 58 0.12 0.85 -14.43
N GLY A 59 0.83 1.78 -13.84
CA GLY A 59 0.62 2.23 -12.45
C GLY A 59 1.56 1.61 -11.42
N VAL A 60 2.34 0.59 -11.78
CA VAL A 60 3.46 0.11 -10.96
C VAL A 60 4.75 0.70 -11.54
N ALA A 61 5.29 1.73 -10.88
CA ALA A 61 6.59 2.27 -11.25
C ALA A 61 7.70 1.35 -10.71
N THR A 62 8.62 0.95 -11.56
CA THR A 62 9.75 0.11 -11.18
C THR A 62 10.96 0.97 -10.84
N ALA A 63 11.50 0.79 -9.64
CA ALA A 63 12.75 1.41 -9.21
C ALA A 63 14.00 0.59 -9.60
N TYR A 64 13.81 -0.56 -10.26
CA TYR A 64 14.86 -1.59 -10.44
C TYR A 64 15.19 -1.93 -11.89
N ASP A 65 14.96 -1.03 -12.85
CA ASP A 65 15.08 -1.35 -14.27
C ASP A 65 16.49 -1.72 -14.74
N GLU A 66 17.56 -1.32 -14.05
CA GLU A 66 18.93 -1.59 -14.50
C GLU A 66 19.55 -2.89 -13.95
N VAL A 67 19.11 -3.37 -12.80
CA VAL A 67 19.72 -4.57 -12.17
C VAL A 67 19.08 -5.89 -12.63
N THR A 68 17.87 -5.85 -13.15
CA THR A 68 17.08 -7.06 -13.47
C THR A 68 17.28 -7.58 -14.90
N GLN A 69 18.00 -6.87 -15.77
CA GLN A 69 18.23 -7.30 -17.16
C GLN A 69 19.10 -8.56 -17.32
N MET A 70 19.71 -9.06 -16.24
CA MET A 70 20.62 -10.23 -16.32
C MET A 70 20.03 -11.57 -15.95
N VAL A 71 18.75 -11.69 -15.57
CA VAL A 71 18.20 -12.98 -15.12
C VAL A 71 16.91 -13.36 -15.85
N ASN A 72 17.07 -14.18 -16.88
CA ASN A 72 16.10 -15.07 -17.57
C ASN A 72 14.94 -14.44 -18.40
N PRO A 73 14.98 -14.55 -19.74
CA PRO A 73 13.98 -14.04 -20.67
C PRO A 73 12.77 -14.97 -20.95
N THR A 74 12.48 -15.98 -20.14
CA THR A 74 11.49 -17.01 -20.48
C THR A 74 10.29 -17.09 -19.51
N THR A 75 9.84 -15.99 -18.95
CA THR A 75 8.65 -16.03 -18.08
C THR A 75 7.41 -15.58 -18.87
N ASN A 76 6.56 -16.53 -19.22
CA ASN A 76 5.25 -16.28 -19.85
C ASN A 76 4.39 -15.39 -18.94
N PRO A 77 3.83 -14.25 -19.41
CA PRO A 77 2.99 -13.34 -18.63
C PRO A 77 1.78 -14.04 -17.97
N GLU A 78 1.19 -15.04 -18.60
CA GLU A 78 0.12 -15.85 -18.00
C GLU A 78 0.58 -16.67 -16.79
N SER A 79 1.83 -17.13 -16.77
CA SER A 79 2.38 -17.89 -15.65
C SER A 79 2.65 -16.99 -14.43
N VAL A 80 2.99 -15.73 -14.65
CA VAL A 80 3.18 -14.73 -13.57
C VAL A 80 1.83 -14.32 -12.99
N ALA A 81 0.83 -14.10 -13.83
CA ALA A 81 -0.52 -13.82 -13.37
C ALA A 81 -1.08 -14.93 -12.47
N ARG A 82 -0.71 -16.21 -12.71
CA ARG A 82 -1.05 -17.34 -11.85
C ARG A 82 -0.24 -17.40 -10.54
N ARG A 83 0.96 -16.81 -10.49
CA ARG A 83 1.83 -16.81 -9.29
C ARG A 83 1.45 -15.72 -8.29
N ILE A 84 0.86 -14.62 -8.75
CA ILE A 84 0.33 -13.59 -7.86
C ILE A 84 -0.85 -14.20 -7.11
N ARG A 85 -0.64 -14.57 -5.86
CA ARG A 85 -1.69 -15.10 -4.98
C ARG A 85 -2.69 -13.98 -4.70
N GLY A 86 -3.83 -14.04 -5.36
CA GLY A 86 -4.94 -13.11 -5.18
C GLY A 86 -6.24 -13.78 -5.59
N GLY A 87 -7.34 -13.37 -4.99
CA GLY A 87 -8.68 -13.82 -5.37
C GLY A 87 -9.22 -13.00 -6.53
N MET A 88 -10.11 -13.59 -7.32
CA MET A 88 -10.95 -12.87 -8.27
C MET A 88 -12.26 -12.55 -7.58
N TRP A 89 -12.51 -11.24 -7.33
CA TRP A 89 -13.69 -10.80 -6.61
C TRP A 89 -14.57 -9.90 -7.48
N PRO A 90 -15.90 -10.05 -7.43
CA PRO A 90 -16.80 -9.10 -8.06
C PRO A 90 -16.65 -7.72 -7.40
N MET A 91 -16.53 -6.67 -8.20
CA MET A 91 -16.64 -5.30 -7.77
C MET A 91 -18.03 -4.79 -8.13
N THR A 92 -18.81 -4.38 -7.13
CA THR A 92 -20.23 -3.98 -7.30
C THR A 92 -20.44 -2.48 -7.41
N ASP A 93 -19.56 -1.69 -6.82
CA ASP A 93 -19.53 -0.25 -7.03
C ASP A 93 -18.10 0.31 -6.87
N ARG A 94 -17.88 1.47 -7.48
CA ARG A 94 -16.64 2.22 -7.36
C ARG A 94 -16.88 3.73 -7.34
N SER A 95 -15.91 4.45 -6.78
CA SER A 95 -15.80 5.90 -6.84
C SER A 95 -14.34 6.30 -6.91
N ASP A 96 -14.05 7.59 -6.98
CA ASP A 96 -12.66 8.08 -6.94
C ASP A 96 -11.97 7.73 -5.63
N THR A 97 -12.72 7.62 -4.53
CA THR A 97 -12.19 7.43 -3.19
C THR A 97 -12.40 6.01 -2.63
N GLY A 98 -13.06 5.11 -3.36
CA GLY A 98 -13.29 3.78 -2.83
C GLY A 98 -14.01 2.83 -3.76
N CYS A 99 -14.08 1.56 -3.34
CA CYS A 99 -14.80 0.52 -4.05
C CYS A 99 -15.51 -0.42 -3.08
N ARG A 100 -16.49 -1.16 -3.60
CA ARG A 100 -17.17 -2.26 -2.91
C ARG A 100 -16.92 -3.56 -3.66
N LEU A 101 -16.47 -4.55 -2.92
CA LEU A 101 -16.09 -5.86 -3.41
C LEU A 101 -16.92 -6.94 -2.72
N LEU A 102 -17.17 -8.04 -3.40
CA LEU A 102 -17.73 -9.26 -2.82
C LEU A 102 -16.61 -10.30 -2.71
N ALA A 103 -16.22 -10.61 -1.50
CA ALA A 103 -15.16 -11.56 -1.22
C ALA A 103 -15.75 -12.90 -0.80
N PRO A 104 -15.26 -14.05 -1.32
CA PRO A 104 -15.52 -15.34 -0.71
C PRO A 104 -15.07 -15.32 0.77
N ALA A 105 -15.88 -15.82 1.69
CA ALA A 105 -15.61 -15.72 3.13
C ALA A 105 -14.23 -16.25 3.53
N LYS A 106 -13.75 -17.31 2.85
CA LYS A 106 -12.41 -17.91 3.05
C LYS A 106 -11.25 -17.06 2.54
N GLU A 107 -11.52 -16.09 1.67
CA GLU A 107 -10.52 -15.21 1.03
C GLU A 107 -10.64 -13.78 1.52
N ALA A 108 -11.71 -13.48 2.27
CA ALA A 108 -11.96 -12.14 2.77
C ALA A 108 -10.81 -11.65 3.68
N PRO A 109 -10.56 -10.34 3.75
CA PRO A 109 -9.61 -9.76 4.68
C PRO A 109 -9.92 -10.20 6.11
N ALA A 110 -8.87 -10.44 6.89
CA ALA A 110 -9.04 -10.90 8.27
C ALA A 110 -9.65 -9.83 9.18
N ARG A 111 -9.51 -8.54 8.81
CA ARG A 111 -9.88 -7.41 9.69
C ARG A 111 -10.12 -6.10 8.94
N LEU A 112 -10.80 -5.18 9.62
CA LEU A 112 -10.82 -3.77 9.22
C LEU A 112 -9.40 -3.18 9.31
N GLY A 113 -9.11 -2.21 8.43
CA GLY A 113 -7.80 -1.60 8.34
C GLY A 113 -6.76 -2.44 7.58
N GLU A 114 -7.12 -3.60 7.05
CA GLU A 114 -6.19 -4.39 6.24
C GLU A 114 -5.93 -3.71 4.89
N LEU A 115 -4.65 -3.74 4.45
CA LEU A 115 -4.26 -3.28 3.13
C LEU A 115 -4.72 -4.28 2.07
N LEU A 116 -5.21 -3.75 0.96
CA LEU A 116 -5.47 -4.54 -0.23
C LEU A 116 -5.05 -3.77 -1.48
N ALA A 117 -4.69 -4.50 -2.52
CA ALA A 117 -4.52 -3.97 -3.86
C ALA A 117 -5.58 -4.58 -4.77
N VAL A 118 -6.24 -3.72 -5.53
CA VAL A 118 -7.27 -4.08 -6.51
C VAL A 118 -6.71 -3.85 -7.89
N GLN A 119 -6.74 -4.85 -8.74
CA GLN A 119 -6.40 -4.76 -10.15
C GLN A 119 -7.68 -4.72 -10.98
N GLU A 120 -7.86 -3.62 -11.70
CA GLU A 120 -8.93 -3.43 -12.68
C GLU A 120 -8.28 -3.21 -14.05
N GLY A 121 -8.43 -4.18 -14.94
CA GLY A 121 -7.66 -4.21 -16.19
C GLY A 121 -6.16 -4.17 -15.91
N ASP A 122 -5.48 -3.17 -16.45
CA ASP A 122 -4.03 -2.99 -16.30
C ASP A 122 -3.64 -2.10 -15.11
N ARG A 123 -4.60 -1.64 -14.32
CA ARG A 123 -4.34 -0.68 -13.25
C ARG A 123 -4.44 -1.33 -11.88
N TRP A 124 -3.44 -1.05 -11.05
CA TRP A 124 -3.46 -1.39 -9.63
C TRP A 124 -3.85 -0.18 -8.79
N THR A 125 -4.68 -0.44 -7.81
CA THR A 125 -5.12 0.56 -6.84
C THR A 125 -4.89 0.02 -5.44
N LEU A 126 -4.14 0.76 -4.62
CA LEU A 126 -3.92 0.44 -3.22
C LEU A 126 -5.07 1.00 -2.39
N ALA A 127 -5.66 0.18 -1.56
CA ALA A 127 -6.79 0.56 -0.73
C ALA A 127 -6.69 -0.04 0.68
N VAL A 128 -7.53 0.45 1.58
CA VAL A 128 -7.66 -0.01 2.96
C VAL A 128 -9.09 -0.44 3.23
N VAL A 129 -9.27 -1.58 3.84
CA VAL A 129 -10.59 -2.10 4.25
C VAL A 129 -11.19 -1.19 5.32
N ARG A 130 -12.34 -0.57 5.04
CA ARG A 130 -13.06 0.32 5.97
C ARG A 130 -14.36 -0.26 6.48
N ARG A 131 -14.92 -1.21 5.75
CA ARG A 131 -16.18 -1.85 6.11
C ARG A 131 -16.17 -3.30 5.69
N MET A 132 -16.72 -4.15 6.52
CA MET A 132 -16.99 -5.54 6.20
C MET A 132 -18.40 -5.88 6.68
N GLN A 133 -19.15 -6.56 5.84
CA GLN A 133 -20.51 -7.00 6.17
C GLN A 133 -20.75 -8.37 5.56
N ARG A 134 -21.14 -9.33 6.40
CA ARG A 134 -21.54 -10.65 5.89
C ARG A 134 -22.87 -10.51 5.18
N GLN A 135 -22.91 -10.89 3.91
CA GLN A 135 -24.13 -10.93 3.10
C GLN A 135 -24.79 -12.29 3.18
N GLN A 136 -23.99 -13.33 3.02
CA GLN A 136 -24.37 -14.73 3.05
C GLN A 136 -23.34 -15.55 3.86
N VAL A 137 -23.59 -16.85 4.02
CA VAL A 137 -22.66 -17.73 4.76
C VAL A 137 -21.26 -17.71 4.16
N ASP A 138 -21.19 -17.71 2.82
CA ASP A 138 -19.94 -17.84 2.06
C ASP A 138 -19.47 -16.52 1.42
N GLU A 139 -20.14 -15.38 1.71
CA GLU A 139 -19.84 -14.13 1.05
C GLU A 139 -19.80 -12.94 2.02
N ILE A 140 -18.76 -12.12 1.87
CA ILE A 140 -18.54 -10.91 2.66
C ILE A 140 -18.43 -9.71 1.70
N THR A 141 -19.26 -8.70 1.93
CA THR A 141 -19.09 -7.40 1.30
C THR A 141 -17.96 -6.66 1.98
N VAL A 142 -16.98 -6.22 1.20
CA VAL A 142 -15.82 -5.44 1.61
C VAL A 142 -15.92 -4.05 1.02
N GLY A 143 -16.01 -3.02 1.86
CA GLY A 143 -15.87 -1.62 1.47
C GLY A 143 -14.44 -1.17 1.69
N ALA A 144 -13.77 -0.74 0.63
CA ALA A 144 -12.38 -0.30 0.69
C ALA A 144 -12.24 1.17 0.28
N GLU A 145 -11.37 1.90 0.99
CA GLU A 145 -10.99 3.28 0.69
C GLU A 145 -9.68 3.27 -0.11
N VAL A 146 -9.70 3.91 -1.27
CA VAL A 146 -8.51 4.09 -2.11
C VAL A 146 -7.55 5.08 -1.44
N ILE A 147 -6.29 4.68 -1.29
CA ILE A 147 -5.23 5.51 -0.73
C ILE A 147 -4.17 5.90 -1.76
N ALA A 148 -3.94 5.07 -2.78
CA ALA A 148 -3.00 5.37 -3.85
C ALA A 148 -3.30 4.59 -5.13
N ARG A 149 -3.06 5.24 -6.28
CA ARG A 149 -3.11 4.63 -7.61
C ARG A 149 -1.71 4.47 -8.23
N ARG A 150 -0.71 5.01 -7.56
CA ARG A 150 0.70 4.83 -7.90
C ARG A 150 1.48 4.44 -6.68
N VAL A 151 2.18 3.35 -6.77
CA VAL A 151 2.96 2.78 -5.68
C VAL A 151 4.24 2.16 -6.25
N VAL A 152 5.35 2.35 -5.54
CA VAL A 152 6.67 1.79 -5.89
C VAL A 152 7.13 0.94 -4.73
N ARG A 153 7.56 -0.28 -5.00
CA ARG A 153 8.22 -1.11 -3.99
C ARG A 153 9.63 -0.57 -3.74
N VAL A 154 9.99 -0.43 -2.48
CA VAL A 154 11.32 0.07 -2.08
C VAL A 154 11.94 -0.84 -1.02
N LEU A 155 13.26 -0.86 -0.98
CA LEU A 155 14.01 -1.53 0.07
C LEU A 155 14.36 -0.53 1.15
N LEU A 156 14.09 -0.89 2.40
CA LEU A 156 14.32 -0.06 3.58
C LEU A 156 15.26 -0.78 4.55
N ARG A 157 16.11 -0.01 5.23
CA ARG A 157 16.95 -0.49 6.34
C ARG A 157 16.82 0.48 7.50
N THR A 158 16.64 -0.04 8.69
CA THR A 158 16.65 0.78 9.91
C THR A 158 18.00 1.45 10.05
N TRP A 159 17.98 2.74 10.31
CA TRP A 159 19.21 3.50 10.57
C TRP A 159 19.41 3.64 12.07
N SER A 160 20.50 3.07 12.57
CA SER A 160 21.00 3.31 13.92
C SER A 160 22.23 4.18 13.82
N ALA A 161 22.24 5.33 14.46
CA ALA A 161 23.47 6.12 14.62
C ALA A 161 24.37 5.37 15.61
N PRO A 162 25.50 4.83 15.18
CA PRO A 162 26.40 4.16 16.10
C PRO A 162 27.02 5.19 17.05
N ALA A 163 27.12 4.81 18.32
CA ALA A 163 27.71 5.67 19.36
C ALA A 163 29.21 5.97 19.09
N ASP A 164 29.87 5.14 18.31
CA ASP A 164 31.32 5.20 18.00
C ASP A 164 31.62 5.59 16.53
N GLY A 165 30.60 6.00 15.75
CA GLY A 165 30.78 6.32 14.33
C GLY A 165 30.98 5.10 13.41
N SER A 166 31.04 3.88 13.93
CA SER A 166 31.12 2.66 13.15
C SER A 166 29.75 2.37 12.50
N ARG A 167 29.76 1.73 11.33
CA ARG A 167 28.55 1.32 10.64
C ARG A 167 28.04 0.05 11.32
N GLN A 168 27.16 0.19 12.31
CA GLN A 168 26.56 -0.97 12.95
C GLN A 168 25.75 -1.76 11.93
N ALA A 169 25.88 -3.09 11.95
CA ALA A 169 25.16 -3.97 11.06
C ALA A 169 23.66 -3.67 11.18
N ALA A 170 23.11 -3.08 10.12
CA ALA A 170 21.72 -2.72 10.06
C ALA A 170 20.85 -3.96 10.26
N ASP A 171 19.74 -3.81 10.95
CA ASP A 171 18.64 -4.78 10.95
C ASP A 171 18.42 -5.33 9.53
N ARG A 172 17.88 -6.54 9.43
CA ARG A 172 17.58 -7.13 8.12
C ARG A 172 16.74 -6.15 7.30
N PRO A 173 17.13 -5.93 6.03
CA PRO A 173 16.37 -5.05 5.16
C PRO A 173 14.94 -5.56 5.02
N PHE A 174 13.99 -4.64 4.88
CA PHE A 174 12.57 -4.95 4.71
C PHE A 174 11.99 -4.17 3.55
N PHE A 175 10.93 -4.68 2.96
CA PHE A 175 10.25 -4.00 1.87
C PHE A 175 9.14 -3.08 2.38
N GLY A 176 9.05 -1.92 1.73
CA GLY A 176 7.96 -0.98 1.90
C GLY A 176 7.38 -0.57 0.55
N LEU A 177 6.33 0.24 0.62
CA LEU A 177 5.65 0.83 -0.52
C LEU A 177 5.83 2.35 -0.46
N TYR A 178 6.51 2.91 -1.45
CA TYR A 178 6.65 4.34 -1.62
C TYR A 178 5.46 4.88 -2.43
N LEU A 179 4.82 5.88 -1.90
CA LEU A 179 3.72 6.61 -2.53
C LEU A 179 4.27 7.98 -2.95
N PRO A 180 4.50 8.20 -4.24
CA PRO A 180 4.96 9.50 -4.75
C PRO A 180 3.90 10.57 -4.50
N ALA A 181 4.32 11.83 -4.40
CA ALA A 181 3.40 12.96 -4.41
C ALA A 181 2.70 13.01 -5.78
N HIS A 182 1.43 12.65 -5.82
CA HIS A 182 0.63 12.58 -7.05
C HIS A 182 -0.83 12.88 -6.73
N ALA A 183 -1.52 13.56 -7.64
CA ALA A 183 -2.93 13.94 -7.47
C ALA A 183 -3.85 12.74 -7.17
N ASP A 184 -3.52 11.56 -7.70
CA ASP A 184 -4.31 10.34 -7.51
C ASP A 184 -4.04 9.62 -6.17
N ASN A 185 -3.13 10.13 -5.35
CA ASN A 185 -2.85 9.57 -4.04
C ASN A 185 -3.50 10.42 -2.95
N ARG A 186 -4.04 9.78 -1.91
CA ARG A 186 -4.72 10.47 -0.80
C ARG A 186 -3.83 11.50 -0.10
N ALA A 187 -2.53 11.23 0.02
CA ALA A 187 -1.52 12.19 0.49
C ALA A 187 -0.87 12.94 -0.68
N SER A 188 -1.67 13.46 -1.61
CA SER A 188 -1.25 13.98 -2.92
C SER A 188 -0.14 15.03 -2.87
N ALA A 189 -0.10 15.86 -1.83
CA ALA A 189 0.88 16.94 -1.71
C ALA A 189 2.25 16.47 -1.21
N GLN A 190 2.39 15.26 -0.69
CA GLN A 190 3.61 14.83 0.02
C GLN A 190 3.97 13.38 -0.29
N ARG A 191 5.27 13.12 -0.26
CA ARG A 191 5.83 11.77 -0.36
C ARG A 191 5.57 11.00 0.93
N SER A 192 5.16 9.75 0.80
CA SER A 192 4.88 8.91 1.97
C SER A 192 5.30 7.47 1.73
N LEU A 193 5.38 6.71 2.80
CA LEU A 193 5.77 5.31 2.81
C LEU A 193 4.78 4.48 3.63
N ILE A 194 4.53 3.26 3.16
CA ILE A 194 3.86 2.22 3.92
C ILE A 194 4.87 1.10 4.17
N GLY A 195 4.94 0.62 5.40
CA GLY A 195 5.81 -0.48 5.79
C GLY A 195 5.33 -1.18 7.05
N PRO A 196 6.09 -2.16 7.58
CA PRO A 196 5.77 -2.83 8.82
C PRO A 196 5.59 -1.84 9.97
N ASP A 197 4.57 -2.01 10.79
CA ASP A 197 4.20 -1.07 11.86
C ASP A 197 5.26 -0.95 12.96
N ASP A 198 6.00 -2.01 13.23
CA ASP A 198 7.11 -2.05 14.21
C ASP A 198 8.34 -1.23 13.78
N LYS A 199 8.48 -0.95 12.48
CA LYS A 199 9.63 -0.21 11.91
C LYS A 199 9.36 1.29 11.72
N PHE A 200 8.10 1.70 11.76
CA PHE A 200 7.69 3.09 11.49
C PHE A 200 7.46 3.85 12.79
N VAL A 201 8.52 4.42 13.34
CA VAL A 201 8.49 5.23 14.57
C VAL A 201 8.64 6.71 14.22
N PRO A 202 7.79 7.61 14.74
CA PRO A 202 7.95 9.06 14.54
C PRO A 202 9.36 9.52 14.94
N GLY A 203 10.01 10.32 14.09
CA GLY A 203 11.40 10.75 14.27
C GLY A 203 12.44 9.68 13.94
N GLY A 204 12.05 8.42 13.78
CA GLY A 204 12.93 7.33 13.36
C GLY A 204 13.51 7.57 11.98
N MET A 205 14.72 7.06 11.75
CA MET A 205 15.42 7.17 10.48
C MET A 205 15.55 5.81 9.81
N VAL A 206 15.44 5.81 8.50
CA VAL A 206 15.68 4.62 7.67
C VAL A 206 16.49 5.01 6.42
N GLU A 207 17.28 4.08 5.93
CA GLU A 207 17.86 4.14 4.60
C GLU A 207 16.80 3.66 3.62
N LEU A 208 16.48 4.49 2.64
CA LEU A 208 15.58 4.22 1.53
C LEU A 208 16.42 3.95 0.29
N ASP A 209 16.32 2.75 -0.25
CA ASP A 209 16.96 2.36 -1.50
C ASP A 209 15.90 2.27 -2.60
N THR A 210 16.07 3.09 -3.62
CA THR A 210 15.21 3.16 -4.80
C THR A 210 15.76 2.39 -6.00
N GLY A 211 16.89 1.68 -5.83
CA GLY A 211 17.64 1.03 -6.91
C GLY A 211 18.65 1.97 -7.57
N ASN A 212 18.26 3.19 -7.87
CA ASN A 212 19.14 4.19 -8.54
C ASN A 212 19.83 5.13 -7.56
N ALA A 213 19.34 5.24 -6.33
CA ALA A 213 19.91 6.10 -5.30
C ALA A 213 19.46 5.66 -3.91
N ARG A 214 20.32 5.92 -2.93
CA ARG A 214 20.04 5.68 -1.52
C ARG A 214 19.91 7.01 -0.78
N TYR A 215 18.92 7.08 0.08
CA TYR A 215 18.60 8.27 0.86
C TYR A 215 18.47 7.91 2.33
N LEU A 216 19.01 8.72 3.20
CA LEU A 216 18.64 8.74 4.61
C LEU A 216 17.39 9.59 4.72
N ILE A 217 16.32 9.01 5.23
CA ILE A 217 15.04 9.68 5.45
C ILE A 217 14.64 9.62 6.92
N ARG A 218 13.84 10.58 7.35
CA ARG A 218 13.26 10.66 8.71
C ARG A 218 11.75 10.67 8.61
N PHE A 219 11.08 9.80 9.37
CA PHE A 219 9.62 9.84 9.50
C PHE A 219 9.19 11.08 10.25
N THR A 220 8.27 11.86 9.67
CA THR A 220 7.79 13.12 10.23
C THR A 220 6.42 13.01 10.87
N GLN A 221 5.51 12.29 10.24
CA GLN A 221 4.15 12.12 10.70
C GLN A 221 3.61 10.75 10.33
N THR A 222 2.97 10.08 11.27
CA THR A 222 2.17 8.89 10.98
C THR A 222 0.79 9.32 10.50
N LEU A 223 0.42 8.90 9.29
CA LEU A 223 -0.89 9.17 8.70
C LEU A 223 -1.91 8.13 9.14
N GLU A 224 -1.48 6.87 9.19
CA GLU A 224 -2.31 5.77 9.65
C GLU A 224 -1.42 4.64 10.21
N ARG A 225 -1.92 3.95 11.23
CA ARG A 225 -1.26 2.75 11.79
C ARG A 225 -2.32 1.69 12.05
N GLN A 226 -2.03 0.51 11.55
CA GLN A 226 -2.85 -0.69 11.74
C GLN A 226 -1.94 -1.84 12.17
N ALA A 227 -2.51 -2.93 12.64
CA ALA A 227 -1.71 -4.10 12.96
C ALA A 227 -1.05 -4.66 11.69
N GLY A 228 0.28 -4.71 11.68
CA GLY A 228 1.12 -5.23 10.61
C GLY A 228 1.54 -4.21 9.55
N TRP A 229 1.04 -2.96 9.60
CA TRP A 229 1.52 -1.90 8.73
C TRP A 229 1.30 -0.50 9.30
N ALA A 230 2.14 0.43 8.88
CA ALA A 230 1.99 1.86 9.16
C ALA A 230 2.22 2.67 7.88
N TRP A 231 1.52 3.80 7.77
CA TRP A 231 1.66 4.78 6.71
C TRP A 231 2.18 6.08 7.31
N ALA A 232 3.30 6.56 6.81
CA ALA A 232 3.95 7.74 7.35
C ALA A 232 4.49 8.66 6.25
N MET A 233 4.46 9.95 6.54
CA MET A 233 5.21 10.95 5.78
C MET A 233 6.67 10.94 6.22
N PHE A 234 7.55 11.40 5.33
CA PHE A 234 8.96 11.51 5.62
C PHE A 234 9.61 12.73 4.98
N SER A 235 10.74 13.15 5.51
CA SER A 235 11.65 14.11 4.89
C SER A 235 12.96 13.44 4.53
N ALA A 236 13.55 13.80 3.39
CA ALA A 236 14.90 13.40 3.07
C ALA A 236 15.89 14.20 3.94
N VAL A 237 16.80 13.48 4.62
CA VAL A 237 17.85 14.08 5.44
C VAL A 237 19.11 14.30 4.58
N ARG A 238 19.53 13.27 3.84
CA ARG A 238 20.65 13.36 2.90
C ARG A 238 20.63 12.23 1.88
N LYS A 239 21.28 12.43 0.74
CA LYS A 239 21.59 11.38 -0.22
C LYS A 239 22.85 10.63 0.25
N LEU A 240 22.81 9.29 0.20
CA LEU A 240 23.89 8.43 0.69
C LEU A 240 24.82 7.93 -0.44
N GLY A 241 24.44 8.15 -1.70
CA GLY A 241 25.16 7.74 -2.90
C GLY A 241 24.25 7.03 -3.90
N PRO A 242 24.83 6.57 -5.01
CA PRO A 242 24.11 5.72 -5.94
C PRO A 242 23.83 4.37 -5.30
#